data_77676112335e6dafce7b9d567224abc5
#
_entry.id   77676112335e6dafce7b9d567224abc5
#
_cell.length_a   1.000
_cell.length_b   1.000
_cell.length_c   1.000
_cell.angle_alpha   90.00
_cell.angle_beta   90.00
_cell.angle_gamma   90.00
#
_symmetry.space_group_name_H-M   'P 1'
#
loop_
_entity.id
_entity.type
_entity.pdbx_description
1 polymer ?
#
loop_
_entity_poly.entity_id
_entity_poly.type
_entity_poly.pdbx_seq_one_letter_code
_entity_poly.pdbx_strand_id
1 'polypeptide(L)'
;MLMKDARVRHTPEFPTGDGTTMAMAERPTSYDYEALLTCGRGELFGRGNAQLPLPPMLMFDRISSISEAGGAHGKGQIVAELKVSGNPMLEWLWACHFKGDPVMPGCLGLDALWQLTGFFLGWLGAPGKGRALGVGEVKFTGMVIPTTKTVQYVVDLKRVILRKLKLAIADGVMKADGQIIYAASDLRVGLFEGGEQPAAA
;
A
#
# COMPACT_ATOMS: atom_id res chain seq x y z
N MET A 1 19.22 -66.16 43.46
CA MET A 1 17.87 -65.59 43.50
C MET A 1 18.03 -64.12 43.02
N LEU A 2 17.93 -63.92 41.72
CA LEU A 2 18.18 -62.64 41.06
C LEU A 2 16.92 -62.28 40.27
N MET A 3 16.20 -61.26 40.73
CA MET A 3 15.08 -60.64 40.00
C MET A 3 15.65 -59.70 38.94
N LYS A 4 15.25 -59.90 37.66
CA LYS A 4 15.52 -58.99 36.54
C LYS A 4 14.37 -58.00 36.42
N ASP A 5 14.67 -56.73 36.68
CA ASP A 5 13.79 -55.59 36.35
C ASP A 5 13.79 -55.35 34.84
N ALA A 6 12.62 -55.51 34.23
CA ALA A 6 12.38 -55.17 32.87
C ALA A 6 11.79 -53.74 32.82
N ARG A 7 12.62 -52.75 32.43
CA ARG A 7 12.18 -51.39 32.12
C ARG A 7 11.50 -51.38 30.76
N VAL A 8 10.19 -51.17 30.77
CA VAL A 8 9.38 -50.84 29.60
C VAL A 8 9.75 -49.38 29.19
N ARG A 9 10.33 -49.22 28.01
CA ARG A 9 10.54 -47.90 27.42
C ARG A 9 9.22 -47.44 26.78
N HIS A 10 8.63 -46.43 27.37
CA HIS A 10 7.53 -45.69 26.75
C HIS A 10 8.07 -44.79 25.68
N THR A 11 7.78 -45.06 24.42
CA THR A 11 7.93 -44.12 23.28
C THR A 11 6.75 -43.17 23.32
N PRO A 12 6.95 -41.84 23.29
CA PRO A 12 5.82 -40.92 23.15
C PRO A 12 5.30 -40.99 21.72
N GLU A 13 4.06 -41.38 21.54
CA GLU A 13 3.34 -41.18 20.28
C GLU A 13 3.08 -39.69 20.07
N PHE A 14 3.60 -39.16 18.96
CA PHE A 14 3.22 -37.82 18.51
C PHE A 14 1.81 -37.89 17.91
N PRO A 15 0.90 -36.99 18.27
CA PRO A 15 -0.39 -36.95 17.64
C PRO A 15 -0.20 -36.54 16.18
N THR A 16 -0.68 -37.35 15.26
CA THR A 16 -0.85 -37.02 13.83
C THR A 16 -1.83 -35.87 13.75
N GLY A 17 -1.32 -34.70 13.47
CA GLY A 17 -2.12 -33.48 13.36
C GLY A 17 -3.10 -33.60 12.20
N ASP A 18 -4.37 -33.50 12.51
CA ASP A 18 -5.44 -33.21 11.58
C ASP A 18 -5.10 -31.97 10.79
N GLY A 19 -5.13 -32.10 9.47
CA GLY A 19 -4.96 -30.99 8.53
C GLY A 19 -6.11 -29.99 8.66
N THR A 20 -6.10 -29.22 9.74
CA THR A 20 -6.95 -28.03 9.85
C THR A 20 -6.40 -27.02 8.86
N THR A 21 -7.01 -26.90 7.70
CA THR A 21 -6.85 -25.77 6.79
C THR A 21 -7.14 -24.52 7.61
N MET A 22 -6.10 -23.79 8.04
CA MET A 22 -6.26 -22.46 8.63
C MET A 22 -7.01 -21.62 7.62
N ALA A 23 -8.28 -21.30 7.92
CA ALA A 23 -9.02 -20.32 7.17
C ALA A 23 -8.14 -19.06 7.10
N MET A 24 -7.77 -18.62 5.90
CA MET A 24 -7.02 -17.40 5.72
C MET A 24 -7.84 -16.30 6.37
N ALA A 25 -7.29 -15.67 7.41
CA ALA A 25 -7.94 -14.54 8.06
C ALA A 25 -8.31 -13.53 6.97
N GLU A 26 -9.58 -13.16 6.93
CA GLU A 26 -10.11 -12.25 5.93
C GLU A 26 -9.39 -10.91 6.07
N ARG A 27 -8.69 -10.48 5.03
CA ARG A 27 -7.91 -9.25 5.06
C ARG A 27 -8.85 -8.05 5.17
N PRO A 28 -8.53 -7.04 6.02
CA PRO A 28 -9.33 -5.82 6.09
C PRO A 28 -9.47 -5.18 4.71
N THR A 29 -10.64 -4.67 4.39
CA THR A 29 -10.96 -4.04 3.11
C THR A 29 -10.95 -2.51 3.18
N SER A 30 -10.64 -1.95 4.34
CA SER A 30 -10.48 -0.51 4.57
C SER A 30 -9.51 -0.26 5.72
N TYR A 31 -8.90 0.92 5.76
CA TYR A 31 -7.93 1.33 6.77
C TYR A 31 -8.16 2.79 7.16
N ASP A 32 -8.23 3.05 8.44
CA ASP A 32 -8.30 4.40 9.02
C ASP A 32 -6.90 5.03 9.15
N TYR A 33 -6.84 6.26 9.62
CA TYR A 33 -5.59 7.01 9.75
C TYR A 33 -4.58 6.34 10.70
N GLU A 34 -5.04 5.78 11.83
CA GLU A 34 -4.15 5.11 12.79
C GLU A 34 -3.54 3.84 12.20
N ALA A 35 -4.30 3.08 11.44
CA ALA A 35 -3.78 1.92 10.71
C ALA A 35 -2.74 2.33 9.64
N LEU A 36 -2.94 3.47 8.97
CA LEU A 36 -1.95 4.00 8.02
C LEU A 36 -0.67 4.43 8.74
N LEU A 37 -0.76 5.08 9.90
CA LEU A 37 0.40 5.41 10.72
C LEU A 37 1.12 4.15 11.23
N THR A 38 0.39 3.11 11.59
CA THR A 38 0.94 1.80 11.96
C THR A 38 1.72 1.19 10.79
N CYS A 39 1.19 1.29 9.57
CA CYS A 39 1.93 0.94 8.35
C CYS A 39 3.19 1.80 8.19
N GLY A 40 3.08 3.11 8.41
CA GLY A 40 4.19 4.05 8.36
C GLY A 40 5.31 3.75 9.36
N ARG A 41 4.99 3.19 10.52
CA ARG A 41 5.97 2.70 11.51
C ARG A 41 6.58 1.34 11.15
N GLY A 42 6.08 0.68 10.08
CA GLY A 42 6.56 -0.64 9.66
C GLY A 42 5.99 -1.80 10.48
N GLU A 43 4.88 -1.58 11.18
CA GLU A 43 4.28 -2.57 12.09
C GLU A 43 3.14 -3.35 11.41
N LEU A 44 2.39 -2.73 10.49
CA LEU A 44 1.19 -3.32 9.88
C LEU A 44 1.49 -4.61 9.10
N PHE A 45 2.52 -4.58 8.26
CA PHE A 45 2.93 -5.73 7.44
C PHE A 45 4.21 -6.40 7.97
N GLY A 46 4.69 -5.97 9.12
CA GLY A 46 5.92 -6.47 9.74
C GLY A 46 7.20 -5.80 9.22
N ARG A 47 8.25 -5.89 10.02
CA ARG A 47 9.55 -5.25 9.72
C ARG A 47 10.14 -5.75 8.40
N GLY A 48 10.62 -4.81 7.59
CA GLY A 48 11.28 -5.12 6.32
C GLY A 48 10.31 -5.30 5.14
N ASN A 49 9.01 -5.19 5.38
CA ASN A 49 7.98 -5.27 4.34
C ASN A 49 7.52 -3.88 3.86
N ALA A 50 6.48 -3.86 3.04
CA ALA A 50 5.91 -2.63 2.50
C ALA A 50 5.53 -1.67 3.62
N GLN A 51 5.84 -0.41 3.44
CA GLN A 51 5.69 0.63 4.44
C GLN A 51 5.25 1.93 3.75
N LEU A 52 4.29 2.62 4.32
CA LEU A 52 3.92 3.97 3.90
C LEU A 52 4.92 4.99 4.47
N PRO A 53 5.06 6.17 3.86
CA PRO A 53 5.72 7.27 4.54
C PRO A 53 4.86 7.75 5.72
N LEU A 54 5.50 8.40 6.68
CA LEU A 54 4.80 9.14 7.73
C LEU A 54 4.49 10.58 7.27
N PRO A 55 3.58 11.30 7.93
CA PRO A 55 3.40 12.72 7.70
C PRO A 55 4.72 13.50 7.80
N PRO A 56 4.95 14.53 6.97
CA PRO A 56 3.97 15.12 6.05
C PRO A 56 3.88 14.45 4.66
N MET A 57 4.62 13.38 4.39
CA MET A 57 4.64 12.70 3.09
C MET A 57 3.50 11.69 2.88
N LEU A 58 2.75 11.32 3.92
CA LEU A 58 1.54 10.52 3.78
C LEU A 58 0.42 11.39 3.19
N MET A 59 0.00 11.08 1.96
CA MET A 59 -0.88 11.94 1.17
C MET A 59 -2.36 11.51 1.16
N PHE A 60 -2.79 10.71 2.15
CA PHE A 60 -4.19 10.32 2.34
C PHE A 60 -4.48 10.01 3.81
N ASP A 61 -5.75 10.21 4.20
CA ASP A 61 -6.21 10.04 5.58
C ASP A 61 -6.78 8.65 5.84
N ARG A 62 -7.25 7.98 4.77
CA ARG A 62 -7.82 6.64 4.85
C ARG A 62 -7.77 5.93 3.52
N ILE A 63 -7.76 4.61 3.57
CA ILE A 63 -8.11 3.75 2.45
C ILE A 63 -9.58 3.35 2.65
N SER A 64 -10.46 3.86 1.79
CA SER A 64 -11.91 3.63 1.90
C SER A 64 -12.31 2.26 1.37
N SER A 65 -11.55 1.71 0.41
CA SER A 65 -11.73 0.34 -0.06
C SER A 65 -10.47 -0.24 -0.68
N ILE A 66 -10.29 -1.55 -0.52
CA ILE A 66 -9.25 -2.34 -1.19
C ILE A 66 -9.79 -3.74 -1.46
N SER A 67 -9.57 -4.24 -2.68
CA SER A 67 -10.06 -5.55 -3.12
C SER A 67 -9.16 -6.14 -4.20
N GLU A 68 -9.02 -7.47 -4.23
CA GLU A 68 -8.35 -8.22 -5.30
C GLU A 68 -9.20 -8.34 -6.57
N ALA A 69 -10.49 -8.03 -6.48
CA ALA A 69 -11.41 -8.07 -7.60
C ALA A 69 -11.88 -6.67 -7.99
N GLY A 70 -12.46 -6.54 -9.19
CA GLY A 70 -13.01 -5.27 -9.68
C GLY A 70 -11.94 -4.33 -10.22
N GLY A 71 -12.26 -3.03 -10.22
CA GLY A 71 -11.47 -2.01 -10.90
C GLY A 71 -11.57 -2.09 -12.43
N ALA A 72 -10.96 -1.13 -13.12
CA ALA A 72 -11.04 -1.01 -14.58
C ALA A 72 -10.50 -2.24 -15.34
N HIS A 73 -9.59 -3.00 -14.71
CA HIS A 73 -8.96 -4.17 -15.33
C HIS A 73 -9.42 -5.50 -14.72
N GLY A 74 -10.36 -5.49 -13.76
CA GLY A 74 -10.84 -6.69 -13.06
C GLY A 74 -9.78 -7.44 -12.24
N LYS A 75 -8.70 -6.77 -11.85
CA LYS A 75 -7.54 -7.36 -11.16
C LYS A 75 -7.23 -6.72 -9.82
N GLY A 76 -8.21 -6.03 -9.27
CA GLY A 76 -8.12 -5.35 -7.98
C GLY A 76 -8.12 -3.84 -8.10
N GLN A 77 -8.55 -3.22 -7.02
CA GLN A 77 -8.64 -1.79 -6.89
C GLN A 77 -8.32 -1.36 -5.45
N ILE A 78 -7.74 -0.19 -5.30
CA ILE A 78 -7.60 0.48 -4.03
C ILE A 78 -8.03 1.93 -4.17
N VAL A 79 -8.85 2.39 -3.22
CA VAL A 79 -9.38 3.76 -3.16
C VAL A 79 -8.99 4.39 -1.84
N ALA A 80 -8.42 5.59 -1.89
CA ALA A 80 -8.05 6.36 -0.72
C ALA A 80 -8.55 7.80 -0.82
N GLU A 81 -8.62 8.47 0.31
CA GLU A 81 -9.14 9.83 0.41
C GLU A 81 -8.26 10.69 1.33
N LEU A 82 -8.19 11.98 0.99
CA LEU A 82 -7.54 13.02 1.75
C LEU A 82 -8.51 14.18 1.95
N LYS A 83 -8.76 14.56 3.21
CA LYS A 83 -9.44 15.80 3.53
C LYS A 83 -8.45 16.96 3.37
N VAL A 84 -8.77 17.93 2.52
CA VAL A 84 -7.87 19.05 2.20
C VAL A 84 -8.25 20.30 2.98
N SER A 85 -9.45 20.82 2.80
CA SER A 85 -9.88 22.07 3.45
C SER A 85 -9.83 21.97 4.98
N GLY A 86 -9.11 22.90 5.58
CA GLY A 86 -8.92 22.96 7.04
C GLY A 86 -8.01 21.85 7.61
N ASN A 87 -7.23 21.16 6.79
CA ASN A 87 -6.26 20.17 7.25
C ASN A 87 -4.92 20.85 7.59
N PRO A 88 -4.57 20.95 8.89
CA PRO A 88 -3.34 21.62 9.30
C PRO A 88 -2.07 20.91 8.81
N MET A 89 -2.16 19.61 8.52
CA MET A 89 -1.03 18.83 8.02
C MET A 89 -0.62 19.22 6.59
N LEU A 90 -1.44 20.00 5.89
CA LEU A 90 -1.18 20.46 4.52
C LEU A 90 -0.75 21.94 4.44
N GLU A 91 -0.70 22.67 5.57
CA GLU A 91 -0.35 24.09 5.56
C GLU A 91 1.03 24.38 4.98
N TRP A 92 1.98 23.47 5.20
CA TRP A 92 3.32 23.58 4.62
C TRP A 92 3.30 23.58 3.08
N LEU A 93 2.37 22.86 2.43
CA LEU A 93 2.22 22.86 0.98
C LEU A 93 1.91 24.25 0.45
N TRP A 94 0.94 24.90 1.11
CA TRP A 94 0.47 26.23 0.72
C TRP A 94 1.51 27.31 0.98
N ALA A 95 2.35 27.12 1.99
CA ALA A 95 3.38 28.06 2.36
C ALA A 95 4.62 28.03 1.47
N CYS A 96 5.00 26.85 0.92
CA CYS A 96 6.30 26.65 0.31
C CYS A 96 6.29 26.39 -1.19
N HIS A 97 5.21 25.88 -1.78
CA HIS A 97 5.24 25.49 -3.20
C HIS A 97 5.37 26.73 -4.11
N PHE A 98 4.39 27.64 -4.05
CA PHE A 98 4.50 28.95 -4.71
C PHE A 98 3.94 30.03 -3.77
N LYS A 99 4.79 31.00 -3.40
CA LYS A 99 4.37 32.13 -2.57
C LYS A 99 3.32 32.98 -3.29
N GLY A 100 2.11 33.05 -2.73
CA GLY A 100 1.00 33.82 -3.29
C GLY A 100 0.14 33.07 -4.32
N ASP A 101 0.51 31.84 -4.64
CA ASP A 101 -0.27 30.95 -5.51
C ASP A 101 -0.31 29.54 -4.89
N PRO A 102 -1.15 29.34 -3.84
CA PRO A 102 -1.16 28.13 -3.05
C PRO A 102 -1.80 26.96 -3.85
N VAL A 103 -0.96 26.08 -4.36
CA VAL A 103 -1.34 24.88 -5.09
C VAL A 103 -0.52 23.69 -4.60
N MET A 104 -1.13 22.51 -4.50
CA MET A 104 -0.44 21.28 -4.15
C MET A 104 0.51 20.87 -5.28
N PRO A 105 1.78 20.53 -4.98
CA PRO A 105 2.70 19.98 -5.97
C PRO A 105 2.12 18.74 -6.65
N GLY A 106 2.09 18.71 -7.97
CA GLY A 106 1.56 17.57 -8.74
C GLY A 106 2.28 16.26 -8.45
N CYS A 107 3.58 16.30 -8.14
CA CYS A 107 4.37 15.14 -7.77
C CYS A 107 3.87 14.43 -6.52
N LEU A 108 3.23 15.14 -5.56
CA LEU A 108 2.71 14.52 -4.34
C LEU A 108 1.46 13.69 -4.62
N GLY A 109 0.61 14.11 -5.56
CA GLY A 109 -0.51 13.30 -6.02
C GLY A 109 -0.06 12.03 -6.74
N LEU A 110 0.98 12.14 -7.55
CA LEU A 110 1.61 10.98 -8.20
C LEU A 110 2.24 10.04 -7.17
N ASP A 111 2.93 10.59 -6.17
CA ASP A 111 3.53 9.79 -5.10
C ASP A 111 2.47 9.03 -4.29
N ALA A 112 1.31 9.66 -4.01
CA ALA A 112 0.19 8.98 -3.37
C ALA A 112 -0.29 7.76 -4.15
N LEU A 113 -0.36 7.83 -5.48
CA LEU A 113 -0.73 6.69 -6.33
C LEU A 113 0.30 5.55 -6.24
N TRP A 114 1.61 5.87 -6.16
CA TRP A 114 2.66 4.87 -5.92
C TRP A 114 2.60 4.30 -4.50
N GLN A 115 2.34 5.12 -3.48
CA GLN A 115 2.15 4.67 -2.09
C GLN A 115 1.03 3.63 -2.01
N LEU A 116 -0.12 3.88 -2.64
CA LEU A 116 -1.26 2.97 -2.70
C LEU A 116 -0.94 1.68 -3.46
N THR A 117 -0.23 1.78 -4.58
CA THR A 117 0.21 0.62 -5.35
C THR A 117 1.14 -0.28 -4.52
N GLY A 118 2.06 0.32 -3.76
CA GLY A 118 2.96 -0.39 -2.84
C GLY A 118 2.23 -1.00 -1.64
N PHE A 119 1.26 -0.26 -1.07
CA PHE A 119 0.40 -0.74 0.01
C PHE A 119 -0.39 -1.98 -0.44
N PHE A 120 -0.93 -1.99 -1.66
CA PHE A 120 -1.65 -3.13 -2.23
C PHE A 120 -0.80 -4.41 -2.26
N LEU A 121 0.48 -4.32 -2.63
CA LEU A 121 1.39 -5.47 -2.59
C LEU A 121 1.63 -5.98 -1.16
N GLY A 122 1.81 -5.07 -0.20
CA GLY A 122 1.92 -5.42 1.22
C GLY A 122 0.65 -6.07 1.76
N TRP A 123 -0.50 -5.55 1.38
CA TRP A 123 -1.81 -6.09 1.74
C TRP A 123 -2.04 -7.50 1.19
N LEU A 124 -1.48 -7.81 0.02
CA LEU A 124 -1.46 -9.18 -0.53
C LEU A 124 -0.50 -10.12 0.23
N GLY A 125 0.27 -9.61 1.19
CA GLY A 125 1.25 -10.38 1.95
C GLY A 125 2.60 -10.56 1.26
N ALA A 126 2.88 -9.80 0.20
CA ALA A 126 4.17 -9.86 -0.48
C ALA A 126 5.28 -9.26 0.39
N PRO A 127 6.39 -9.98 0.64
CA PRO A 127 7.50 -9.49 1.43
C PRO A 127 8.38 -8.52 0.65
N GLY A 128 9.07 -7.64 1.41
CA GLY A 128 10.06 -6.71 0.88
C GLY A 128 9.66 -5.25 0.96
N LYS A 129 10.66 -4.36 0.81
CA LYS A 129 10.49 -2.91 0.88
C LYS A 129 10.04 -2.34 -0.47
N GLY A 130 9.02 -1.48 -0.46
CA GLY A 130 8.47 -0.85 -1.64
C GLY A 130 9.42 0.17 -2.30
N ARG A 131 9.47 0.14 -3.63
CA ARG A 131 10.14 1.17 -4.45
C ARG A 131 9.30 1.50 -5.66
N ALA A 132 9.08 2.78 -5.90
CA ALA A 132 8.55 3.27 -7.16
C ALA A 132 9.59 3.01 -8.26
N LEU A 133 9.16 2.40 -9.36
CA LEU A 133 10.04 2.03 -10.48
C LEU A 133 9.79 2.88 -11.73
N GLY A 134 8.66 3.57 -11.76
CA GLY A 134 8.33 4.45 -12.88
C GLY A 134 6.84 4.57 -13.12
N VAL A 135 6.51 5.33 -14.13
CA VAL A 135 5.17 5.57 -14.64
C VAL A 135 5.27 5.69 -16.17
N GLY A 136 4.26 5.25 -16.90
CA GLY A 136 4.23 5.37 -18.35
C GLY A 136 3.93 6.81 -18.78
N GLU A 137 2.76 7.31 -18.41
CA GLU A 137 2.33 8.67 -18.72
C GLU A 137 1.61 9.29 -17.52
N VAL A 138 1.77 10.58 -17.32
CA VAL A 138 0.99 11.36 -16.35
C VAL A 138 0.39 12.57 -17.05
N LYS A 139 -0.91 12.76 -16.89
CA LYS A 139 -1.63 13.95 -17.38
C LYS A 139 -2.19 14.73 -16.21
N PHE A 140 -1.81 15.99 -16.09
CA PHE A 140 -2.37 16.94 -15.14
C PHE A 140 -3.41 17.81 -15.85
N THR A 141 -4.68 17.69 -15.45
CA THR A 141 -5.78 18.42 -16.06
C THR A 141 -6.48 19.38 -15.09
N GLY A 142 -6.00 19.42 -13.85
CA GLY A 142 -6.50 20.29 -12.80
C GLY A 142 -5.51 20.39 -11.65
N MET A 143 -5.92 21.02 -10.56
CA MET A 143 -5.08 21.33 -9.41
C MET A 143 -5.86 21.13 -8.10
N VAL A 144 -5.13 20.98 -7.00
CA VAL A 144 -5.66 21.00 -5.63
C VAL A 144 -5.22 22.31 -4.99
N ILE A 145 -6.19 23.05 -4.46
CA ILE A 145 -6.00 24.35 -3.80
C ILE A 145 -6.57 24.30 -2.37
N PRO A 146 -6.27 25.27 -1.48
CA PRO A 146 -6.73 25.22 -0.08
C PRO A 146 -8.24 25.12 0.12
N THR A 147 -9.04 25.54 -0.87
CA THR A 147 -10.51 25.48 -0.83
C THR A 147 -11.06 24.13 -1.32
N THR A 148 -10.25 23.27 -1.95
CA THR A 148 -10.63 21.90 -2.27
C THR A 148 -11.07 21.19 -0.99
N LYS A 149 -12.20 20.52 -1.00
CA LYS A 149 -12.71 19.81 0.19
C LYS A 149 -12.03 18.48 0.37
N THR A 150 -12.07 17.67 -0.68
CA THR A 150 -11.54 16.29 -0.64
C THR A 150 -10.80 15.95 -1.93
N VAL A 151 -9.76 15.16 -1.76
CA VAL A 151 -9.09 14.45 -2.84
C VAL A 151 -9.38 12.97 -2.69
N GLN A 152 -9.68 12.31 -3.81
CA GLN A 152 -9.82 10.87 -3.89
C GLN A 152 -8.79 10.32 -4.88
N TYR A 153 -8.09 9.28 -4.45
CA TYR A 153 -7.17 8.49 -5.26
C TYR A 153 -7.81 7.15 -5.58
N VAL A 154 -7.80 6.76 -6.84
CA VAL A 154 -8.27 5.45 -7.29
C VAL A 154 -7.13 4.80 -8.07
N VAL A 155 -6.73 3.62 -7.67
CA VAL A 155 -5.70 2.83 -8.35
C VAL A 155 -6.30 1.51 -8.78
N ASP A 156 -6.27 1.25 -10.08
CA ASP A 156 -6.77 0.04 -10.74
C ASP A 156 -5.59 -0.85 -11.15
N LEU A 157 -5.50 -2.04 -10.58
CA LEU A 157 -4.41 -2.97 -10.83
C LEU A 157 -4.54 -3.59 -12.23
N LYS A 158 -3.49 -3.42 -13.06
CA LYS A 158 -3.36 -4.05 -14.40
C LYS A 158 -2.69 -5.40 -14.32
N ARG A 159 -1.67 -5.49 -13.49
CA ARG A 159 -0.87 -6.72 -13.35
C ARG A 159 -0.23 -6.77 -11.97
N VAL A 160 -0.33 -7.95 -11.34
CA VAL A 160 0.36 -8.25 -10.09
C VAL A 160 1.20 -9.51 -10.29
N ILE A 161 2.46 -9.44 -9.94
CA ILE A 161 3.43 -10.54 -10.01
C ILE A 161 3.95 -10.77 -8.59
N LEU A 162 3.77 -11.98 -8.03
CA LEU A 162 4.16 -12.36 -6.67
C LEU A 162 5.12 -13.56 -6.65
N ARG A 163 5.98 -13.67 -7.66
CA ARG A 163 7.00 -14.73 -7.74
C ARG A 163 8.36 -14.20 -7.25
N LYS A 164 9.46 -14.58 -7.90
CA LYS A 164 10.80 -14.05 -7.63
C LYS A 164 10.82 -12.52 -7.71
N LEU A 165 10.18 -11.94 -8.71
CA LEU A 165 9.90 -10.51 -8.78
C LEU A 165 8.52 -10.25 -8.16
N LYS A 166 8.44 -9.31 -7.22
CA LYS A 166 7.19 -8.78 -6.66
C LYS A 166 6.97 -7.41 -7.30
N LEU A 167 6.00 -7.33 -8.19
CA LEU A 167 5.74 -6.12 -8.99
C LEU A 167 4.23 -5.91 -9.15
N ALA A 168 3.78 -4.68 -8.96
CA ALA A 168 2.47 -4.22 -9.40
C ALA A 168 2.61 -3.20 -10.52
N ILE A 169 1.74 -3.33 -11.51
CA ILE A 169 1.50 -2.34 -12.56
C ILE A 169 0.04 -1.93 -12.46
N ALA A 170 -0.21 -0.63 -12.40
CA ALA A 170 -1.55 -0.07 -12.19
C ALA A 170 -1.76 1.20 -13.02
N ASP A 171 -3.02 1.53 -13.25
CA ASP A 171 -3.43 2.87 -13.66
C ASP A 171 -4.00 3.58 -12.44
N GLY A 172 -3.88 4.90 -12.42
CA GLY A 172 -4.38 5.69 -11.31
C GLY A 172 -5.05 6.98 -11.77
N VAL A 173 -6.08 7.38 -11.03
CA VAL A 173 -6.68 8.71 -11.18
C VAL A 173 -6.74 9.41 -9.82
N MET A 174 -6.59 10.73 -9.85
CA MET A 174 -6.81 11.59 -8.71
C MET A 174 -7.98 12.52 -9.03
N LYS A 175 -8.91 12.63 -8.07
CA LYS A 175 -10.07 13.50 -8.20
C LYS A 175 -10.04 14.56 -7.09
N ALA A 176 -10.33 15.80 -7.44
CA ALA A 176 -10.60 16.88 -6.48
C ALA A 176 -12.09 17.21 -6.53
N ASP A 177 -12.76 17.10 -5.39
CA ASP A 177 -14.21 17.33 -5.25
C ASP A 177 -15.04 16.58 -6.31
N GLY A 178 -14.63 15.33 -6.63
CA GLY A 178 -15.28 14.47 -7.61
C GLY A 178 -14.83 14.64 -9.06
N GLN A 179 -14.09 15.69 -9.40
CA GLN A 179 -13.60 15.94 -10.77
C GLN A 179 -12.21 15.32 -10.95
N ILE A 180 -11.99 14.57 -12.02
CA ILE A 180 -10.67 14.00 -12.35
C ILE A 180 -9.73 15.15 -12.70
N ILE A 181 -8.60 15.21 -11.99
CA ILE A 181 -7.55 16.20 -12.17
C ILE A 181 -6.20 15.60 -12.55
N TYR A 182 -6.00 14.30 -12.30
CA TYR A 182 -4.83 13.54 -12.74
C TYR A 182 -5.28 12.22 -13.37
N ALA A 183 -4.51 11.78 -14.36
CA ALA A 183 -4.53 10.42 -14.85
C ALA A 183 -3.08 9.94 -15.01
N ALA A 184 -2.77 8.78 -14.47
CA ALA A 184 -1.47 8.12 -14.58
C ALA A 184 -1.66 6.72 -15.12
N SER A 185 -0.88 6.34 -16.12
CA SER A 185 -0.86 4.99 -16.67
C SER A 185 0.45 4.28 -16.37
N ASP A 186 0.37 2.96 -16.19
CA ASP A 186 1.51 2.09 -15.95
C ASP A 186 2.38 2.52 -14.75
N LEU A 187 1.74 2.89 -13.64
CA LEU A 187 2.41 3.03 -12.34
C LEU A 187 3.08 1.72 -12.00
N ARG A 188 4.38 1.73 -11.73
CA ARG A 188 5.15 0.51 -11.42
C ARG A 188 5.74 0.61 -10.04
N VAL A 189 5.46 -0.37 -9.20
CA VAL A 189 6.03 -0.51 -7.86
C VAL A 189 6.52 -1.94 -7.67
N GLY A 190 7.75 -2.07 -7.19
CA GLY A 190 8.33 -3.37 -6.82
C GLY A 190 8.58 -3.46 -5.32
N LEU A 191 8.56 -4.70 -4.79
CA LEU A 191 9.02 -4.99 -3.44
C LEU A 191 10.36 -5.76 -3.51
N PHE A 192 11.33 -5.33 -2.70
CA PHE A 192 12.71 -5.86 -2.68
C PHE A 192 13.07 -6.36 -1.29
N GLU A 193 13.57 -7.60 -1.22
CA GLU A 193 14.10 -8.19 0.00
C GLU A 193 15.61 -7.96 0.09
N GLY A 194 16.16 -7.85 1.31
CA GLY A 194 17.60 -7.93 1.54
C GLY A 194 18.48 -6.80 1.01
N GLY A 195 17.94 -5.63 0.67
CA GLY A 195 18.74 -4.48 0.23
C GLY A 195 19.15 -4.52 -1.24
N GLU A 196 18.63 -5.42 -2.05
CA GLU A 196 18.77 -5.35 -3.50
C GLU A 196 18.09 -4.08 -4.02
N GLN A 197 18.89 -3.12 -4.47
CA GLN A 197 18.37 -2.01 -5.26
C GLN A 197 18.08 -2.52 -6.68
N PRO A 198 16.99 -2.04 -7.32
CA PRO A 198 16.80 -2.33 -8.74
C PRO A 198 18.05 -1.86 -9.48
N ALA A 199 18.64 -2.74 -10.28
CA ALA A 199 19.70 -2.33 -11.19
C ALA A 199 19.14 -1.19 -12.07
N ALA A 200 19.88 -0.10 -12.17
CA ALA A 200 19.53 0.99 -13.08
C ALA A 200 19.39 0.40 -14.49
N ALA A 201 18.22 0.54 -15.09
CA ALA A 201 17.94 0.16 -16.47
C ALA A 201 18.41 1.27 -17.40
#